data_4850b31193543aaef6f02a3f15d1b513
#
_entry.id   4850b31193543aaef6f02a3f15d1b513
#
_cell.length_a   1.000
_cell.length_b   1.000
_cell.length_c   1.000
_cell.angle_alpha   90.00
_cell.angle_beta   90.00
_cell.angle_gamma   90.00
#
_symmetry.space_group_name_H-M   'P 1'
#
loop_
_entity.id
_entity.type
_entity.pdbx_description
1 polymer ?
#
loop_
_entity_poly.entity_id
_entity_poly.type
_entity_poly.pdbx_seq_one_letter_code
_entity_poly.pdbx_strand_id
1 'polypeptide(L)'
;MFSLKDKVALVTGASQGIGRHTALALAEAGAKVAVAARTEEKLATLVSEITAAGGEAFAVKMDVADAEQVKAGFKQVLEKFSRLDILVNNAAITRDGLAMRMKADDWDAVLRTNLTGAHLCIQHALPTMMKARAGRIINIASVVAQMGNSGQSNYVAAKAGLIGLTKAIAIEISSRNITVNAVAPGFIETPMTDVLDDKVKEELKTRIPLGRMGSARDVAAAIVFLASDEAGYITGHVLDVNGGMYLA
;
A
#
# COMPACT_ATOMS: atom_id res chain seq x y z
N MET A 1 6.69 -14.59 -16.13
CA MET A 1 7.24 -13.27 -15.80
C MET A 1 6.49 -12.75 -14.59
N PHE A 2 7.20 -12.23 -13.59
CA PHE A 2 6.68 -11.76 -12.30
C PHE A 2 5.85 -12.80 -11.52
N SER A 3 6.30 -14.05 -11.50
CA SER A 3 5.64 -15.11 -10.72
C SER A 3 5.88 -14.90 -9.22
N LEU A 4 4.80 -14.99 -8.44
CA LEU A 4 4.84 -14.94 -6.98
C LEU A 4 4.44 -16.28 -6.36
N LYS A 5 4.59 -17.37 -7.13
CA LYS A 5 4.30 -18.72 -6.68
C LYS A 5 5.07 -19.02 -5.38
N ASP A 6 4.38 -19.63 -4.42
CA ASP A 6 4.91 -20.01 -3.09
C ASP A 6 5.30 -18.81 -2.19
N LYS A 7 5.00 -17.57 -2.58
CA LYS A 7 5.16 -16.37 -1.74
C LYS A 7 3.89 -16.13 -0.92
N VAL A 8 4.06 -15.55 0.26
CA VAL A 8 2.96 -15.07 1.12
C VAL A 8 3.00 -13.57 1.18
N ALA A 9 1.88 -12.94 0.85
CA ALA A 9 1.71 -11.48 0.87
C ALA A 9 0.71 -11.06 1.95
N LEU A 10 0.99 -9.94 2.63
CA LEU A 10 0.05 -9.22 3.47
C LEU A 10 -0.25 -7.86 2.84
N VAL A 11 -1.53 -7.59 2.57
CA VAL A 11 -1.99 -6.30 2.02
C VAL A 11 -2.86 -5.60 3.05
N THR A 12 -2.44 -4.42 3.52
CA THR A 12 -3.24 -3.60 4.43
C THR A 12 -4.19 -2.68 3.67
N GLY A 13 -5.37 -2.37 4.25
CA GLY A 13 -6.39 -1.58 3.57
C GLY A 13 -6.98 -2.28 2.35
N ALA A 14 -7.07 -3.62 2.37
CA ALA A 14 -7.47 -4.45 1.24
C ALA A 14 -8.98 -4.48 0.97
N SER A 15 -9.81 -3.81 1.77
CA SER A 15 -11.27 -3.88 1.65
C SER A 15 -11.84 -3.20 0.40
N GLN A 16 -11.08 -2.32 -0.27
CA GLN A 16 -11.53 -1.58 -1.46
C GLN A 16 -10.35 -0.93 -2.22
N GLY A 17 -10.63 -0.33 -3.38
CA GLY A 17 -9.69 0.50 -4.15
C GLY A 17 -8.39 -0.22 -4.52
N ILE A 18 -7.27 0.47 -4.39
CA ILE A 18 -5.93 -0.03 -4.75
C ILE A 18 -5.61 -1.32 -3.98
N GLY A 19 -5.86 -1.37 -2.66
CA GLY A 19 -5.53 -2.52 -1.85
C GLY A 19 -6.27 -3.80 -2.26
N ARG A 20 -7.55 -3.68 -2.64
CA ARG A 20 -8.35 -4.80 -3.15
C ARG A 20 -7.80 -5.34 -4.47
N HIS A 21 -7.53 -4.45 -5.44
CA HIS A 21 -6.99 -4.85 -6.74
C HIS A 21 -5.56 -5.39 -6.62
N THR A 22 -4.78 -4.85 -5.68
CA THR A 22 -3.45 -5.39 -5.35
C THR A 22 -3.55 -6.83 -4.84
N ALA A 23 -4.47 -7.11 -3.92
CA ALA A 23 -4.65 -8.47 -3.39
C ALA A 23 -5.05 -9.46 -4.50
N LEU A 24 -5.94 -9.06 -5.40
CA LEU A 24 -6.33 -9.87 -6.57
C LEU A 24 -5.13 -10.12 -7.50
N ALA A 25 -4.38 -9.07 -7.86
CA ALA A 25 -3.24 -9.20 -8.76
C ALA A 25 -2.09 -10.04 -8.18
N LEU A 26 -1.83 -9.94 -6.87
CA LEU A 26 -0.85 -10.78 -6.19
C LEU A 26 -1.29 -12.26 -6.19
N ALA A 27 -2.58 -12.53 -5.98
CA ALA A 27 -3.13 -13.88 -6.04
C ALA A 27 -3.09 -14.44 -7.48
N GLU A 28 -3.44 -13.65 -8.50
CA GLU A 28 -3.32 -14.00 -9.92
C GLU A 28 -1.86 -14.33 -10.28
N ALA A 29 -0.88 -13.66 -9.67
CA ALA A 29 0.54 -13.94 -9.85
C ALA A 29 1.02 -15.19 -9.08
N GLY A 30 0.15 -15.82 -8.30
CA GLY A 30 0.41 -17.08 -7.58
C GLY A 30 0.74 -16.95 -6.09
N ALA A 31 0.65 -15.74 -5.51
CA ALA A 31 0.87 -15.57 -4.08
C ALA A 31 -0.34 -16.03 -3.25
N LYS A 32 -0.07 -16.55 -2.04
CA LYS A 32 -1.06 -16.66 -0.98
C LYS A 32 -1.21 -15.30 -0.31
N VAL A 33 -2.44 -14.80 -0.14
CA VAL A 33 -2.66 -13.41 0.24
C VAL A 33 -3.43 -13.29 1.55
N ALA A 34 -2.81 -12.72 2.57
CA ALA A 34 -3.51 -12.19 3.74
C ALA A 34 -4.05 -10.79 3.41
N VAL A 35 -5.35 -10.60 3.53
CA VAL A 35 -6.04 -9.34 3.26
C VAL A 35 -6.48 -8.71 4.58
N ALA A 36 -5.96 -7.51 4.89
CA ALA A 36 -6.19 -6.87 6.17
C ALA A 36 -6.96 -5.56 6.04
N ALA A 37 -8.01 -5.38 6.84
CA ALA A 37 -8.76 -4.14 6.98
C ALA A 37 -9.65 -4.19 8.24
N ARG A 38 -10.33 -3.08 8.53
CA ARG A 38 -11.28 -2.98 9.65
C ARG A 38 -12.64 -3.65 9.37
N THR A 39 -13.07 -3.66 8.10
CA THR A 39 -14.40 -4.15 7.68
C THR A 39 -14.31 -5.61 7.25
N GLU A 40 -14.75 -6.48 8.12
CA GLU A 40 -14.61 -7.94 7.99
C GLU A 40 -15.44 -8.51 6.82
N GLU A 41 -16.67 -8.00 6.62
CA GLU A 41 -17.56 -8.47 5.55
C GLU A 41 -16.95 -8.24 4.15
N LYS A 42 -16.30 -7.07 3.94
CA LYS A 42 -15.62 -6.77 2.68
C LYS A 42 -14.40 -7.67 2.45
N LEU A 43 -13.69 -8.03 3.53
CA LEU A 43 -12.57 -8.97 3.44
C LEU A 43 -13.07 -10.39 3.10
N ALA A 44 -14.17 -10.85 3.70
CA ALA A 44 -14.76 -12.14 3.41
C ALA A 44 -15.16 -12.25 1.92
N THR A 45 -15.78 -11.20 1.38
CA THR A 45 -16.10 -11.12 -0.06
C THR A 45 -14.86 -11.24 -0.93
N LEU A 46 -13.78 -10.52 -0.59
CA LEU A 46 -12.53 -10.56 -1.35
C LEU A 46 -11.84 -11.93 -1.26
N VAL A 47 -11.84 -12.56 -0.09
CA VAL A 47 -11.33 -13.93 0.09
C VAL A 47 -12.09 -14.90 -0.77
N SER A 48 -13.44 -14.82 -0.79
CA SER A 48 -14.28 -15.69 -1.61
C SER A 48 -13.98 -15.52 -3.11
N GLU A 49 -13.78 -14.30 -3.58
CA GLU A 49 -13.44 -14.00 -4.97
C GLU A 49 -12.07 -14.58 -5.37
N ILE A 50 -11.04 -14.37 -4.53
CA ILE A 50 -9.71 -14.95 -4.77
C ILE A 50 -9.78 -16.47 -4.80
N THR A 51 -10.53 -17.09 -3.87
CA THR A 51 -10.66 -18.54 -3.78
C THR A 51 -11.43 -19.11 -4.98
N ALA A 52 -12.47 -18.44 -5.43
CA ALA A 52 -13.23 -18.84 -6.63
C ALA A 52 -12.38 -18.78 -7.90
N ALA A 53 -11.37 -17.88 -7.95
CA ALA A 53 -10.38 -17.80 -9.02
C ALA A 53 -9.24 -18.83 -8.89
N GLY A 54 -9.26 -19.71 -7.89
CA GLY A 54 -8.25 -20.75 -7.64
C GLY A 54 -7.05 -20.29 -6.82
N GLY A 55 -7.08 -19.08 -6.27
CA GLY A 55 -6.05 -18.56 -5.35
C GLY A 55 -6.29 -18.96 -3.89
N GLU A 56 -5.33 -18.65 -3.02
CA GLU A 56 -5.43 -18.83 -1.58
C GLU A 56 -5.40 -17.48 -0.87
N ALA A 57 -6.43 -17.17 -0.08
CA ALA A 57 -6.52 -15.93 0.68
C ALA A 57 -7.00 -16.16 2.12
N PHE A 58 -6.63 -15.22 3.01
CA PHE A 58 -6.97 -15.24 4.42
C PHE A 58 -7.32 -13.83 4.92
N ALA A 59 -8.48 -13.67 5.55
CA ALA A 59 -8.93 -12.38 6.09
C ALA A 59 -8.35 -12.12 7.48
N VAL A 60 -7.85 -10.89 7.69
CA VAL A 60 -7.32 -10.43 8.97
C VAL A 60 -8.02 -9.12 9.34
N LYS A 61 -8.87 -9.14 10.36
CA LYS A 61 -9.44 -7.90 10.91
C LYS A 61 -8.37 -7.14 11.66
N MET A 62 -7.99 -5.95 11.14
CA MET A 62 -6.88 -5.19 11.70
C MET A 62 -7.02 -3.70 11.38
N ASP A 63 -6.92 -2.85 12.40
CA ASP A 63 -6.67 -1.42 12.24
C ASP A 63 -5.16 -1.17 12.38
N VAL A 64 -4.54 -0.64 11.34
CA VAL A 64 -3.10 -0.34 11.37
C VAL A 64 -2.73 0.79 12.34
N ALA A 65 -3.70 1.60 12.77
CA ALA A 65 -3.52 2.64 13.77
C ALA A 65 -3.45 2.10 15.22
N ASP A 66 -3.74 0.81 15.42
CA ASP A 66 -3.75 0.12 16.71
C ASP A 66 -2.61 -0.91 16.78
N ALA A 67 -1.61 -0.65 17.62
CA ALA A 67 -0.41 -1.49 17.72
C ALA A 67 -0.71 -2.94 18.17
N GLU A 68 -1.68 -3.12 19.06
CA GLU A 68 -2.05 -4.47 19.52
C GLU A 68 -2.79 -5.26 18.43
N GLN A 69 -3.66 -4.60 17.64
CA GLN A 69 -4.29 -5.25 16.49
C GLN A 69 -3.28 -5.58 15.40
N VAL A 70 -2.29 -4.72 15.13
CA VAL A 70 -1.20 -5.02 14.20
C VAL A 70 -0.44 -6.25 14.67
N LYS A 71 0.01 -6.29 15.93
CA LYS A 71 0.72 -7.43 16.51
C LYS A 71 -0.11 -8.73 16.41
N ALA A 72 -1.38 -8.67 16.77
CA ALA A 72 -2.29 -9.83 16.69
C ALA A 72 -2.52 -10.28 15.23
N GLY A 73 -2.68 -9.34 14.30
CA GLY A 73 -2.87 -9.63 12.87
C GLY A 73 -1.64 -10.32 12.26
N PHE A 74 -0.44 -9.83 12.53
CA PHE A 74 0.79 -10.48 12.06
C PHE A 74 0.95 -11.88 12.65
N LYS A 75 0.59 -12.08 13.94
CA LYS A 75 0.58 -13.41 14.55
C LYS A 75 -0.35 -14.37 13.80
N GLN A 76 -1.58 -13.95 13.48
CA GLN A 76 -2.54 -14.76 12.70
C GLN A 76 -1.99 -15.13 11.31
N VAL A 77 -1.35 -14.19 10.60
CA VAL A 77 -0.72 -14.45 9.29
C VAL A 77 0.37 -15.53 9.41
N LEU A 78 1.23 -15.43 10.43
CA LEU A 78 2.32 -16.37 10.66
C LEU A 78 1.82 -17.74 11.14
N GLU A 79 0.76 -17.80 11.94
CA GLU A 79 0.11 -19.05 12.32
C GLU A 79 -0.52 -19.74 11.11
N LYS A 80 -1.13 -18.98 10.19
CA LYS A 80 -1.78 -19.53 8.99
C LYS A 80 -0.79 -20.01 7.93
N PHE A 81 0.25 -19.21 7.65
CA PHE A 81 1.13 -19.44 6.51
C PHE A 81 2.57 -19.77 6.86
N SER A 82 2.97 -19.64 8.14
CA SER A 82 4.32 -19.88 8.67
C SER A 82 5.43 -19.01 8.08
N ARG A 83 5.09 -18.07 7.20
CA ARG A 83 6.03 -17.15 6.53
C ARG A 83 5.33 -15.85 6.10
N LEU A 84 6.12 -14.83 5.82
CA LEU A 84 5.69 -13.59 5.17
C LEU A 84 6.81 -13.12 4.25
N ASP A 85 6.53 -13.02 2.95
CA ASP A 85 7.50 -12.63 1.92
C ASP A 85 7.26 -11.22 1.40
N ILE A 86 6.00 -10.78 1.36
CA ILE A 86 5.60 -9.51 0.77
C ILE A 86 4.70 -8.76 1.76
N LEU A 87 5.07 -7.51 2.05
CA LEU A 87 4.22 -6.58 2.80
C LEU A 87 3.84 -5.40 1.90
N VAL A 88 2.54 -5.16 1.73
CA VAL A 88 2.02 -3.97 1.05
C VAL A 88 1.32 -3.07 2.05
N ASN A 89 1.95 -1.96 2.42
CA ASN A 89 1.39 -0.92 3.26
C ASN A 89 0.55 0.03 2.41
N ASN A 90 -0.74 -0.31 2.27
CA ASN A 90 -1.70 0.45 1.46
C ASN A 90 -2.76 1.15 2.33
N ALA A 91 -3.03 0.71 3.55
CA ALA A 91 -4.02 1.34 4.41
C ALA A 91 -3.76 2.85 4.57
N ALA A 92 -4.75 3.67 4.27
CA ALA A 92 -4.67 5.12 4.39
C ALA A 92 -6.05 5.74 4.56
N ILE A 93 -6.06 6.94 5.15
CA ILE A 93 -7.22 7.84 5.24
C ILE A 93 -6.82 9.24 4.81
N THR A 94 -7.81 10.04 4.42
CA THR A 94 -7.71 11.49 4.26
C THR A 94 -8.61 12.20 5.26
N ARG A 95 -8.19 13.39 5.70
CA ARG A 95 -8.96 14.35 6.49
C ARG A 95 -8.55 15.72 5.99
N ASP A 96 -9.21 16.15 4.91
CA ASP A 96 -8.82 17.36 4.17
C ASP A 96 -9.32 18.61 4.89
N GLY A 97 -8.49 19.65 4.90
CA GLY A 97 -8.79 20.94 5.50
C GLY A 97 -7.64 21.93 5.28
N LEU A 98 -7.96 23.21 5.11
CA LEU A 98 -6.94 24.25 5.00
C LEU A 98 -6.05 24.26 6.25
N ALA A 99 -4.74 24.46 6.12
CA ALA A 99 -3.77 24.38 7.21
C ALA A 99 -4.16 25.24 8.42
N MET A 100 -4.69 26.44 8.19
CA MET A 100 -5.15 27.34 9.26
C MET A 100 -6.38 26.85 10.04
N ARG A 101 -7.11 25.85 9.52
CA ARG A 101 -8.31 25.27 10.11
C ARG A 101 -8.18 23.77 10.38
N MET A 102 -7.00 23.20 10.14
CA MET A 102 -6.72 21.79 10.38
C MET A 102 -6.86 21.47 11.87
N LYS A 103 -7.75 20.54 12.21
CA LYS A 103 -7.90 20.09 13.60
C LYS A 103 -6.75 19.15 13.97
N ALA A 104 -6.29 19.25 15.24
CA ALA A 104 -5.24 18.37 15.75
C ALA A 104 -5.63 16.87 15.60
N ASP A 105 -6.88 16.52 15.91
CA ASP A 105 -7.35 15.14 15.80
C ASP A 105 -7.32 14.62 14.34
N ASP A 106 -7.64 15.49 13.36
CA ASP A 106 -7.58 15.11 11.93
C ASP A 106 -6.13 14.95 11.46
N TRP A 107 -5.23 15.81 11.95
CA TRP A 107 -3.80 15.68 11.71
C TRP A 107 -3.27 14.38 12.30
N ASP A 108 -3.49 14.13 13.57
CA ASP A 108 -3.00 12.95 14.27
C ASP A 108 -3.57 11.64 13.71
N ALA A 109 -4.85 11.61 13.37
CA ALA A 109 -5.48 10.43 12.76
C ALA A 109 -4.82 10.06 11.43
N VAL A 110 -4.51 11.05 10.58
CA VAL A 110 -3.86 10.82 9.28
C VAL A 110 -2.43 10.35 9.46
N LEU A 111 -1.63 10.99 10.32
CA LEU A 111 -0.26 10.55 10.58
C LEU A 111 -0.23 9.15 11.21
N ARG A 112 -1.11 8.91 12.18
CA ARG A 112 -1.20 7.62 12.88
C ARG A 112 -1.52 6.48 11.91
N THR A 113 -2.49 6.67 11.02
CA THR A 113 -2.87 5.61 10.07
C THR A 113 -1.84 5.47 8.95
N ASN A 114 -1.48 6.58 8.29
CA ASN A 114 -0.77 6.54 7.00
C ASN A 114 0.74 6.38 7.15
N LEU A 115 1.31 6.79 8.29
CA LEU A 115 2.75 6.73 8.54
C LEU A 115 3.09 5.78 9.70
N THR A 116 2.56 6.03 10.89
CA THR A 116 2.84 5.21 12.07
C THR A 116 2.35 3.77 11.86
N GLY A 117 1.16 3.58 11.27
CA GLY A 117 0.61 2.26 10.96
C GLY A 117 1.50 1.46 10.00
N ALA A 118 2.03 2.11 8.95
CA ALA A 118 2.98 1.47 8.04
C ALA A 118 4.28 1.09 8.76
N HIS A 119 4.81 1.96 9.63
CA HIS A 119 5.98 1.66 10.45
C HIS A 119 5.74 0.45 11.37
N LEU A 120 4.62 0.37 12.06
CA LEU A 120 4.26 -0.76 12.90
C LEU A 120 4.19 -2.07 12.08
N CYS A 121 3.57 -2.03 10.90
CA CYS A 121 3.54 -3.20 10.02
C CYS A 121 4.94 -3.63 9.57
N ILE A 122 5.82 -2.70 9.20
CA ILE A 122 7.22 -2.98 8.86
C ILE A 122 7.92 -3.63 10.06
N GLN A 123 7.80 -3.06 11.26
CA GLN A 123 8.42 -3.56 12.48
C GLN A 123 8.04 -5.03 12.77
N HIS A 124 6.78 -5.41 12.54
CA HIS A 124 6.30 -6.79 12.73
C HIS A 124 6.65 -7.74 11.58
N ALA A 125 6.87 -7.24 10.36
CA ALA A 125 7.30 -8.05 9.22
C ALA A 125 8.80 -8.41 9.28
N LEU A 126 9.64 -7.46 9.71
CA LEU A 126 11.09 -7.56 9.66
C LEU A 126 11.66 -8.81 10.33
N PRO A 127 11.26 -9.24 11.54
CA PRO A 127 11.86 -10.41 12.19
C PRO A 127 11.77 -11.68 11.32
N THR A 128 10.62 -11.91 10.68
CA THR A 128 10.39 -13.07 9.81
C THR A 128 11.20 -12.95 8.52
N MET A 129 11.17 -11.80 7.85
CA MET A 129 11.90 -11.55 6.61
C MET A 129 13.42 -11.60 6.82
N MET A 130 13.92 -11.02 7.92
CA MET A 130 15.36 -11.05 8.27
C MET A 130 15.86 -12.47 8.54
N LYS A 131 15.06 -13.29 9.23
CA LYS A 131 15.37 -14.70 9.47
C LYS A 131 15.41 -15.50 8.17
N ALA A 132 14.47 -15.24 7.26
CA ALA A 132 14.40 -15.86 5.94
C ALA A 132 15.48 -15.33 4.97
N ARG A 133 16.11 -14.19 5.25
CA ARG A 133 17.00 -13.43 4.34
C ARG A 133 16.33 -13.17 2.98
N ALA A 134 15.05 -12.88 3.00
CA ALA A 134 14.25 -12.56 1.82
C ALA A 134 13.01 -11.75 2.24
N GLY A 135 12.63 -10.75 1.47
CA GLY A 135 11.45 -9.95 1.71
C GLY A 135 11.28 -8.83 0.69
N ARG A 136 10.02 -8.41 0.52
CA ARG A 136 9.62 -7.29 -0.34
C ARG A 136 8.63 -6.43 0.45
N ILE A 137 8.99 -5.18 0.69
CA ILE A 137 8.13 -4.21 1.38
C ILE A 137 7.78 -3.12 0.38
N ILE A 138 6.50 -2.92 0.13
CA ILE A 138 5.98 -1.93 -0.80
C ILE A 138 5.06 -0.96 -0.04
N ASN A 139 5.44 0.30 0.02
CA ASN A 139 4.70 1.36 0.67
C ASN A 139 3.91 2.16 -0.38
N ILE A 140 2.59 2.31 -0.20
CA ILE A 140 1.79 3.12 -1.12
C ILE A 140 1.84 4.58 -0.66
N ALA A 141 2.69 5.35 -1.33
CA ALA A 141 2.83 6.79 -1.17
C ALA A 141 1.72 7.56 -1.94
N SER A 142 2.04 8.63 -2.58
CA SER A 142 1.17 9.40 -3.48
C SER A 142 1.97 10.43 -4.25
N VAL A 143 1.52 10.80 -5.43
CA VAL A 143 2.08 11.91 -6.22
C VAL A 143 2.05 13.23 -5.43
N VAL A 144 1.02 13.45 -4.59
CA VAL A 144 0.94 14.68 -3.78
C VAL A 144 2.01 14.76 -2.69
N ALA A 145 2.65 13.65 -2.33
CA ALA A 145 3.81 13.67 -1.44
C ALA A 145 5.02 14.36 -2.06
N GLN A 146 5.09 14.39 -3.39
CA GLN A 146 6.17 14.99 -4.17
C GLN A 146 5.81 16.42 -4.63
N MET A 147 4.53 16.67 -4.98
CA MET A 147 4.06 17.94 -5.54
C MET A 147 3.45 18.89 -4.51
N GLY A 148 2.95 18.37 -3.39
CA GLY A 148 2.04 19.09 -2.52
C GLY A 148 0.59 19.07 -3.04
N ASN A 149 -0.35 19.34 -2.15
CA ASN A 149 -1.76 19.58 -2.50
C ASN A 149 -2.43 20.47 -1.46
N SER A 150 -3.15 21.49 -1.92
CA SER A 150 -3.87 22.40 -1.03
C SER A 150 -4.95 21.64 -0.24
N GLY A 151 -5.05 21.94 1.06
CA GLY A 151 -6.00 21.28 1.96
C GLY A 151 -5.59 19.89 2.45
N GLN A 152 -4.40 19.40 2.11
CA GLN A 152 -3.92 18.07 2.47
C GLN A 152 -2.58 18.08 3.22
N SER A 153 -2.31 19.10 4.01
CA SER A 153 -1.01 19.22 4.72
C SER A 153 -0.68 17.98 5.57
N ASN A 154 -1.65 17.39 6.27
CA ASN A 154 -1.50 16.15 7.03
C ASN A 154 -1.20 14.94 6.14
N TYR A 155 -1.96 14.75 5.05
CA TYR A 155 -1.81 13.64 4.13
C TYR A 155 -0.48 13.71 3.38
N VAL A 156 -0.13 14.90 2.87
CA VAL A 156 1.16 15.16 2.20
C VAL A 156 2.32 14.88 3.16
N ALA A 157 2.26 15.39 4.39
CA ALA A 157 3.29 15.14 5.40
C ALA A 157 3.45 13.63 5.71
N ALA A 158 2.33 12.91 5.89
CA ALA A 158 2.35 11.48 6.15
C ALA A 158 2.93 10.68 4.98
N LYS A 159 2.54 11.00 3.73
CA LYS A 159 3.01 10.28 2.54
C LYS A 159 4.46 10.65 2.17
N ALA A 160 4.89 11.89 2.40
CA ALA A 160 6.29 12.29 2.28
C ALA A 160 7.16 11.62 3.36
N GLY A 161 6.66 11.55 4.60
CA GLY A 161 7.30 10.78 5.68
C GLY A 161 7.44 9.30 5.33
N LEU A 162 6.44 8.71 4.66
CA LEU A 162 6.49 7.31 4.22
C LEU A 162 7.56 7.08 3.13
N ILE A 163 7.81 8.05 2.25
CA ILE A 163 8.93 8.03 1.30
C ILE A 163 10.26 8.07 2.05
N GLY A 164 10.41 8.95 3.05
CA GLY A 164 11.58 9.01 3.90
C GLY A 164 11.82 7.68 4.66
N LEU A 165 10.77 7.13 5.26
CA LEU A 165 10.80 5.83 5.95
C LEU A 165 11.22 4.70 5.00
N THR A 166 10.71 4.68 3.77
CA THR A 166 11.10 3.71 2.72
C THR A 166 12.62 3.71 2.50
N LYS A 167 13.22 4.88 2.34
CA LYS A 167 14.66 5.03 2.09
C LYS A 167 15.49 4.60 3.31
N ALA A 168 15.08 5.02 4.51
CA ALA A 168 15.79 4.69 5.74
C ALA A 168 15.83 3.18 5.99
N ILE A 169 14.67 2.51 5.93
CA ILE A 169 14.57 1.07 6.14
C ILE A 169 15.29 0.30 5.01
N ALA A 170 15.21 0.77 3.75
CA ALA A 170 15.92 0.15 2.63
C ALA A 170 17.43 0.05 2.90
N ILE A 171 18.05 1.12 3.39
CA ILE A 171 19.48 1.14 3.73
C ILE A 171 19.78 0.20 4.91
N GLU A 172 18.95 0.22 5.95
CA GLU A 172 19.16 -0.52 7.17
C GLU A 172 19.18 -2.05 6.95
N ILE A 173 18.29 -2.56 6.06
CA ILE A 173 18.06 -3.99 5.92
C ILE A 173 18.52 -4.61 4.60
N SER A 174 19.10 -3.83 3.69
CA SER A 174 19.52 -4.31 2.35
C SER A 174 20.45 -5.50 2.40
N SER A 175 21.34 -5.59 3.41
CA SER A 175 22.27 -6.72 3.63
C SER A 175 21.56 -8.06 3.89
N ARG A 176 20.24 -8.03 4.10
CA ARG A 176 19.39 -9.21 4.34
C ARG A 176 18.61 -9.66 3.11
N ASN A 177 18.92 -9.13 1.91
CA ASN A 177 18.19 -9.42 0.68
C ASN A 177 16.70 -9.07 0.79
N ILE A 178 16.40 -7.98 1.51
CA ILE A 178 15.05 -7.42 1.65
C ILE A 178 15.06 -6.09 0.92
N THR A 179 14.11 -5.90 0.00
CA THR A 179 13.93 -4.61 -0.68
C THR A 179 12.75 -3.85 -0.07
N VAL A 180 12.89 -2.53 0.00
CA VAL A 180 11.83 -1.63 0.46
C VAL A 180 11.66 -0.51 -0.55
N ASN A 181 10.49 -0.46 -1.18
CA ASN A 181 10.20 0.54 -2.20
C ASN A 181 8.86 1.23 -1.92
N ALA A 182 8.67 2.38 -2.52
CA ALA A 182 7.38 3.07 -2.53
C ALA A 182 6.79 3.06 -3.94
N VAL A 183 5.47 3.01 -4.04
CA VAL A 183 4.73 3.35 -5.25
C VAL A 183 4.02 4.67 -4.98
N ALA A 184 4.13 5.64 -5.90
CA ALA A 184 3.48 6.93 -5.82
C ALA A 184 2.38 7.02 -6.90
N PRO A 185 1.14 6.61 -6.59
CA PRO A 185 0.03 6.75 -7.51
C PRO A 185 -0.32 8.22 -7.75
N GLY A 186 -0.75 8.53 -8.98
CA GLY A 186 -1.45 9.76 -9.31
C GLY A 186 -2.92 9.71 -8.90
N PHE A 187 -3.80 10.35 -9.67
CA PHE A 187 -5.23 10.23 -9.49
C PHE A 187 -5.74 8.91 -10.07
N ILE A 188 -6.19 8.03 -9.19
CA ILE A 188 -6.65 6.67 -9.49
C ILE A 188 -8.16 6.57 -9.25
N GLU A 189 -8.89 5.99 -10.18
CA GLU A 189 -10.32 5.70 -10.04
C GLU A 189 -10.55 4.69 -8.92
N THR A 190 -11.11 5.17 -7.81
CA THR A 190 -11.35 4.40 -6.58
C THR A 190 -12.51 5.04 -5.81
N PRO A 191 -13.13 4.35 -4.85
CA PRO A 191 -14.14 4.96 -3.99
C PRO A 191 -13.68 6.25 -3.27
N MET A 192 -12.39 6.47 -3.13
CA MET A 192 -11.84 7.71 -2.54
C MET A 192 -11.94 8.89 -3.51
N THR A 193 -11.86 8.67 -4.82
CA THR A 193 -11.94 9.70 -5.87
C THR A 193 -13.32 9.78 -6.52
N ASP A 194 -14.18 8.78 -6.30
CA ASP A 194 -15.54 8.76 -6.86
C ASP A 194 -16.44 9.90 -6.31
N VAL A 195 -16.10 10.40 -5.12
CA VAL A 195 -16.79 11.52 -4.47
C VAL A 195 -16.48 12.88 -5.09
N LEU A 196 -15.51 12.96 -6.02
CA LEU A 196 -15.18 14.19 -6.74
C LEU A 196 -16.22 14.47 -7.82
N ASP A 197 -16.61 15.75 -7.96
CA ASP A 197 -17.50 16.19 -9.03
C ASP A 197 -16.87 15.93 -10.42
N ASP A 198 -17.71 15.66 -11.42
CA ASP A 198 -17.25 15.36 -12.78
C ASP A 198 -16.42 16.51 -13.36
N LYS A 199 -16.76 17.77 -13.06
CA LYS A 199 -15.96 18.94 -13.45
C LYS A 199 -14.54 18.87 -12.89
N VAL A 200 -14.39 18.47 -11.63
CA VAL A 200 -13.07 18.32 -10.99
C VAL A 200 -12.30 17.16 -11.64
N LYS A 201 -12.97 16.05 -11.96
CA LYS A 201 -12.36 14.91 -12.66
C LYS A 201 -11.86 15.33 -14.05
N GLU A 202 -12.63 16.09 -14.82
CA GLU A 202 -12.18 16.61 -16.12
C GLU A 202 -11.00 17.58 -15.99
N GLU A 203 -11.00 18.49 -15.02
CA GLU A 203 -9.86 19.37 -14.75
C GLU A 203 -8.61 18.58 -14.35
N LEU A 204 -8.75 17.49 -13.58
CA LEU A 204 -7.63 16.62 -13.23
C LEU A 204 -7.05 15.91 -14.45
N LYS A 205 -7.90 15.42 -15.37
CA LYS A 205 -7.46 14.79 -16.62
C LYS A 205 -6.57 15.71 -17.45
N THR A 206 -6.88 17.01 -17.50
CA THR A 206 -6.05 17.99 -18.26
C THR A 206 -4.64 18.15 -17.67
N ARG A 207 -4.45 17.83 -16.39
CA ARG A 207 -3.14 17.87 -15.69
C ARG A 207 -2.34 16.58 -15.82
N ILE A 208 -2.95 15.53 -16.36
CA ILE A 208 -2.30 14.23 -16.54
C ILE A 208 -1.86 14.10 -18.00
N PRO A 209 -0.56 14.05 -18.33
CA PRO A 209 -0.10 13.96 -19.71
C PRO A 209 -0.69 12.79 -20.51
N LEU A 210 -0.96 11.63 -19.87
CA LEU A 210 -1.64 10.53 -20.52
C LEU A 210 -3.16 10.76 -20.77
N GLY A 211 -3.71 11.92 -20.36
CA GLY A 211 -5.11 12.34 -20.63
C GLY A 211 -6.20 11.52 -19.94
N ARG A 212 -5.85 10.64 -19.00
CA ARG A 212 -6.79 9.81 -18.25
C ARG A 212 -6.39 9.65 -16.79
N MET A 213 -7.35 9.42 -15.94
CA MET A 213 -7.08 8.90 -14.61
C MET A 213 -6.49 7.48 -14.70
N GLY A 214 -5.67 7.10 -13.74
CA GLY A 214 -5.19 5.73 -13.61
C GLY A 214 -6.27 4.82 -13.04
N SER A 215 -6.15 3.53 -13.30
CA SER A 215 -6.96 2.49 -12.67
C SER A 215 -6.21 1.88 -11.49
N ALA A 216 -6.92 1.24 -10.56
CA ALA A 216 -6.30 0.47 -9.50
C ALA A 216 -5.43 -0.69 -10.04
N ARG A 217 -5.72 -1.19 -11.26
CA ARG A 217 -4.89 -2.20 -11.94
C ARG A 217 -3.54 -1.64 -12.39
N ASP A 218 -3.46 -0.38 -12.82
CA ASP A 218 -2.18 0.25 -13.20
C ASP A 218 -1.22 0.24 -11.99
N VAL A 219 -1.75 0.53 -10.79
CA VAL A 219 -0.97 0.51 -9.54
C VAL A 219 -0.63 -0.91 -9.11
N ALA A 220 -1.60 -1.84 -9.18
CA ALA A 220 -1.40 -3.23 -8.80
C ALA A 220 -0.32 -3.92 -9.65
N ALA A 221 -0.24 -3.62 -10.95
CA ALA A 221 0.80 -4.15 -11.84
C ALA A 221 2.22 -3.73 -11.39
N ALA A 222 2.39 -2.46 -11.02
CA ALA A 222 3.64 -1.96 -10.47
C ALA A 222 4.02 -2.63 -9.13
N ILE A 223 3.02 -2.90 -8.28
CA ILE A 223 3.23 -3.61 -7.00
C ILE A 223 3.65 -5.07 -7.25
N VAL A 224 3.01 -5.78 -8.19
CA VAL A 224 3.39 -7.17 -8.56
C VAL A 224 4.83 -7.20 -9.07
N PHE A 225 5.23 -6.24 -9.92
CA PHE A 225 6.61 -6.11 -10.37
C PHE A 225 7.58 -5.92 -9.19
N LEU A 226 7.34 -4.96 -8.29
CA LEU A 226 8.21 -4.71 -7.15
C LEU A 226 8.23 -5.86 -6.13
N ALA A 227 7.18 -6.68 -6.08
CA ALA A 227 7.08 -7.86 -5.24
C ALA A 227 7.83 -9.07 -5.82
N SER A 228 8.16 -9.06 -7.11
CA SER A 228 8.78 -10.16 -7.82
C SER A 228 10.29 -10.27 -7.60
N ASP A 229 10.86 -11.37 -8.02
CA ASP A 229 12.31 -11.59 -7.95
C ASP A 229 13.06 -10.74 -8.99
N GLU A 230 12.39 -10.37 -10.10
CA GLU A 230 12.93 -9.48 -11.14
C GLU A 230 13.23 -8.06 -10.62
N ALA A 231 12.53 -7.61 -9.57
CA ALA A 231 12.82 -6.33 -8.91
C ALA A 231 13.87 -6.44 -7.79
N GLY A 232 14.56 -7.55 -7.66
CA GLY A 232 15.47 -7.84 -6.55
C GLY A 232 16.66 -6.88 -6.41
N TYR A 233 16.98 -6.07 -7.43
CA TYR A 233 18.04 -5.04 -7.38
C TYR A 233 17.50 -3.62 -7.24
N ILE A 234 16.19 -3.46 -6.97
CA ILE A 234 15.52 -2.17 -6.77
C ILE A 234 15.17 -2.03 -5.28
N THR A 235 15.78 -1.07 -4.59
CA THR A 235 15.46 -0.75 -3.19
C THR A 235 15.64 0.73 -2.90
N GLY A 236 14.84 1.27 -1.98
CA GLY A 236 14.82 2.70 -1.63
C GLY A 236 14.19 3.58 -2.72
N HIS A 237 13.62 3.00 -3.77
CA HIS A 237 13.06 3.70 -4.92
C HIS A 237 11.60 4.13 -4.69
N VAL A 238 11.22 5.24 -5.33
CA VAL A 238 9.83 5.68 -5.46
C VAL A 238 9.41 5.47 -6.91
N LEU A 239 8.57 4.49 -7.17
CA LEU A 239 8.05 4.21 -8.51
C LEU A 239 6.78 5.02 -8.75
N ASP A 240 6.86 5.98 -9.64
CA ASP A 240 5.73 6.82 -10.02
C ASP A 240 4.77 6.08 -10.95
N VAL A 241 3.47 6.06 -10.57
CA VAL A 241 2.37 5.50 -11.36
C VAL A 241 1.29 6.58 -11.45
N ASN A 242 1.60 7.66 -12.18
CA ASN A 242 0.83 8.90 -12.13
C ASN A 242 0.46 9.48 -13.51
N GLY A 243 0.70 8.73 -14.60
CA GLY A 243 0.38 9.18 -15.95
C GLY A 243 1.20 10.38 -16.44
N GLY A 244 2.36 10.65 -15.84
CA GLY A 244 3.23 11.78 -16.14
C GLY A 244 2.85 13.06 -15.38
N MET A 245 1.94 13.00 -14.41
CA MET A 245 1.52 14.16 -13.63
C MET A 245 2.69 14.77 -12.81
N TYR A 246 3.63 13.94 -12.41
CA TYR A 246 4.91 14.32 -11.84
C TYR A 246 6.01 13.57 -12.56
N LEU A 247 7.06 14.28 -12.94
CA LEU A 247 8.27 13.76 -13.58
C LEU A 247 9.44 14.07 -12.64
N ALA A 248 10.07 13.02 -12.10
CA ALA A 248 11.23 13.14 -11.20
C ALA A 248 12.51 13.43 -11.96
#